data_91b212297f63f1fcdd343fcaa7f88ef8
#
_entry.id   91b212297f63f1fcdd343fcaa7f88ef8
#
_cell.length_a   1.000
_cell.length_b   1.000
_cell.length_c   1.000
_cell.angle_alpha   90.00
_cell.angle_beta   90.00
_cell.angle_gamma   90.00
#
_symmetry.space_group_name_H-M   'P 1'
#
loop_
_entity.id
_entity.type
_entity.pdbx_description
1 polymer ?
#
loop_
_entity_poly.entity_id
_entity_poly.type
_entity_poly.pdbx_seq_one_letter_code
_entity_poly.pdbx_strand_id
1 'polypeptide(L)'
;MSQRIQRSSPDISESNSMLPYLSQQLQRVIEKAINERYSFIENRLNILATISSAAPFIGLFGTVLGIINSFQSIGTTGVTSLASVAPGISEALVATAAGLLAAIPALMAYNYFRNQSRLLTNTMRNFGMELTNRFEWIVNGRLLGRE
;
A
#
# COMPACT_ATOMS: atom_id res chain seq x y z
N MET A 1 -19.75 -60.80 35.82
CA MET A 1 -18.82 -60.46 34.73
C MET A 1 -19.22 -59.09 34.23
N SER A 2 -18.71 -58.04 34.91
CA SER A 2 -19.10 -56.62 34.62
C SER A 2 -17.90 -55.93 34.03
N GLN A 3 -17.91 -55.72 32.71
CA GLN A 3 -16.94 -54.86 32.02
C GLN A 3 -17.31 -53.41 32.29
N ARG A 4 -16.54 -52.75 33.16
CA ARG A 4 -16.52 -51.30 33.26
C ARG A 4 -15.91 -50.75 31.99
N ILE A 5 -16.74 -50.10 31.18
CA ILE A 5 -16.28 -49.25 30.09
C ILE A 5 -15.59 -48.04 30.74
N GLN A 6 -14.25 -48.06 30.74
CA GLN A 6 -13.43 -46.98 31.15
C GLN A 6 -13.52 -45.90 30.01
N ARG A 7 -14.43 -44.94 30.18
CA ARG A 7 -14.40 -43.72 29.39
C ARG A 7 -13.08 -42.99 29.72
N SER A 8 -12.09 -43.14 28.89
CA SER A 8 -10.89 -42.32 28.92
C SER A 8 -11.30 -40.86 28.77
N SER A 9 -11.17 -40.11 29.85
CA SER A 9 -11.23 -38.65 29.81
C SER A 9 -10.18 -38.19 28.81
N PRO A 10 -10.49 -37.25 27.88
CA PRO A 10 -9.47 -36.72 27.00
C PRO A 10 -8.34 -36.16 27.87
N ASP A 11 -7.13 -36.55 27.54
CA ASP A 11 -5.94 -36.22 28.31
C ASP A 11 -5.76 -34.71 28.34
N ILE A 12 -5.98 -34.07 29.50
CA ILE A 12 -5.89 -32.61 29.72
C ILE A 12 -4.48 -32.13 29.36
N SER A 13 -3.48 -33.00 29.40
CA SER A 13 -2.10 -32.71 29.02
C SER A 13 -1.94 -32.49 27.50
N GLU A 14 -2.62 -33.29 26.68
CA GLU A 14 -2.63 -33.12 25.21
C GLU A 14 -3.38 -31.84 24.81
N SER A 15 -4.50 -31.52 25.44
CA SER A 15 -5.25 -30.30 25.18
C SER A 15 -4.45 -29.04 25.50
N ASN A 16 -3.69 -29.04 26.59
CA ASN A 16 -2.82 -27.89 26.97
C ASN A 16 -1.65 -27.67 26.01
N SER A 17 -1.14 -28.71 25.36
CA SER A 17 -0.08 -28.59 24.37
C SER A 17 -0.58 -28.16 23.00
N MET A 18 -1.85 -28.41 22.68
CA MET A 18 -2.47 -28.01 21.40
C MET A 18 -2.87 -26.53 21.34
N LEU A 19 -3.21 -25.90 22.45
CA LEU A 19 -3.67 -24.52 22.49
C LEU A 19 -2.66 -23.51 21.94
N PRO A 20 -1.38 -23.52 22.36
CA PRO A 20 -0.39 -22.59 21.82
C PRO A 20 -0.18 -22.78 20.31
N TYR A 21 -0.32 -24.02 19.84
CA TYR A 21 -0.21 -24.32 18.42
C TYR A 21 -1.39 -23.73 17.63
N LEU A 22 -2.62 -23.88 18.13
CA LEU A 22 -3.82 -23.36 17.47
C LEU A 22 -3.87 -21.84 17.47
N SER A 23 -3.51 -21.19 18.58
CA SER A 23 -3.45 -19.72 18.63
C SER A 23 -2.37 -19.17 17.69
N GLN A 24 -1.22 -19.81 17.60
CA GLN A 24 -0.19 -19.45 16.65
C GLN A 24 -0.63 -19.62 15.18
N GLN A 25 -1.36 -20.69 14.87
CA GLN A 25 -1.92 -20.90 13.54
C GLN A 25 -2.97 -19.84 13.20
N LEU A 26 -3.86 -19.52 14.14
CA LEU A 26 -4.85 -18.46 13.97
C LEU A 26 -4.18 -17.11 13.69
N GLN A 27 -3.17 -16.74 14.47
CA GLN A 27 -2.42 -15.52 14.28
C GLN A 27 -1.75 -15.46 12.91
N ARG A 28 -1.13 -16.54 12.45
CA ARG A 28 -0.53 -16.64 11.11
C ARG A 28 -1.55 -16.43 9.99
N VAL A 29 -2.74 -17.00 10.12
CA VAL A 29 -3.81 -16.83 9.12
C VAL A 29 -4.29 -15.40 9.07
N ILE A 30 -4.48 -14.77 10.25
CA ILE A 30 -4.88 -13.36 10.35
C ILE A 30 -3.82 -12.45 9.72
N GLU A 31 -2.55 -12.62 10.09
CA GLU A 31 -1.46 -11.82 9.54
C GLU A 31 -1.31 -12.00 8.02
N LYS A 32 -1.46 -13.21 7.52
CA LYS A 32 -1.46 -13.47 6.08
C LYS A 32 -2.57 -12.72 5.37
N ALA A 33 -3.80 -12.79 5.88
CA ALA A 33 -4.95 -12.09 5.30
C ALA A 33 -4.75 -10.55 5.30
N ILE A 34 -4.20 -9.99 6.38
CA ILE A 34 -3.89 -8.56 6.50
C ILE A 34 -2.84 -8.16 5.47
N ASN A 35 -1.74 -8.92 5.37
CA ASN A 35 -0.65 -8.62 4.46
C ASN A 35 -1.08 -8.71 2.98
N GLU A 36 -1.92 -9.69 2.62
CA GLU A 36 -2.49 -9.80 1.27
C GLU A 36 -3.32 -8.56 0.91
N ARG A 37 -4.15 -8.08 1.83
CA ARG A 37 -4.95 -6.86 1.61
C ARG A 37 -4.10 -5.60 1.55
N TYR A 38 -3.09 -5.49 2.39
CA TYR A 38 -2.14 -4.38 2.36
C TYR A 38 -1.40 -4.32 1.02
N SER A 39 -0.84 -5.45 0.56
CA SER A 39 -0.14 -5.55 -0.72
C SER A 39 -1.04 -5.18 -1.90
N PHE A 40 -2.31 -5.57 -1.88
CA PHE A 40 -3.26 -5.20 -2.92
C PHE A 40 -3.48 -3.67 -3.00
N ILE A 41 -3.62 -3.01 -1.85
CA ILE A 41 -3.77 -1.55 -1.79
C ILE A 41 -2.48 -0.86 -2.24
N GLU A 42 -1.32 -1.31 -1.72
CA GLU A 42 -0.01 -0.74 -2.04
C GLU A 42 0.28 -0.80 -3.54
N ASN A 43 0.00 -1.92 -4.20
CA ASN A 43 0.16 -2.05 -5.64
C ASN A 43 -0.67 -1.02 -6.45
N ARG A 44 -1.85 -0.66 -5.97
CA ARG A 44 -2.65 0.37 -6.61
C ARG A 44 -2.12 1.78 -6.35
N LEU A 45 -1.57 2.03 -5.17
CA LEU A 45 -0.95 3.30 -4.83
C LEU A 45 0.34 3.55 -5.62
N ASN A 46 1.04 2.51 -6.06
CA ASN A 46 2.25 2.62 -6.86
C ASN A 46 2.03 3.37 -8.18
N ILE A 47 0.82 3.34 -8.74
CA ILE A 47 0.47 4.14 -9.92
C ILE A 47 0.57 5.63 -9.61
N LEU A 48 0.03 6.07 -8.47
CA LEU A 48 0.12 7.47 -8.03
C LEU A 48 1.56 7.88 -7.75
N ALA A 49 2.35 7.00 -7.12
CA ALA A 49 3.77 7.22 -6.90
C ALA A 49 4.53 7.39 -8.23
N THR A 50 4.23 6.54 -9.22
CA THR A 50 4.84 6.62 -10.54
C THR A 50 4.48 7.92 -11.25
N ILE A 51 3.21 8.33 -11.24
CA ILE A 51 2.77 9.58 -11.84
C ILE A 51 3.46 10.77 -11.15
N SER A 52 3.48 10.79 -9.81
CA SER A 52 4.09 11.90 -9.06
C SER A 52 5.58 12.04 -9.31
N SER A 53 6.28 10.95 -9.56
CA SER A 53 7.72 10.97 -9.83
C SER A 53 8.05 11.20 -11.32
N ALA A 54 7.27 10.66 -12.24
CA ALA A 54 7.56 10.71 -13.67
C ALA A 54 7.01 11.98 -14.36
N ALA A 55 5.85 12.48 -13.93
CA ALA A 55 5.20 13.61 -14.61
C ALA A 55 6.06 14.90 -14.67
N PRO A 56 6.84 15.30 -13.63
CA PRO A 56 7.72 16.45 -13.75
C PRO A 56 8.79 16.28 -14.83
N PHE A 57 9.33 15.06 -14.99
CA PHE A 57 10.33 14.78 -16.02
C PHE A 57 9.72 14.78 -17.42
N ILE A 58 8.47 14.35 -17.57
CA ILE A 58 7.72 14.45 -18.81
C ILE A 58 7.51 15.94 -19.18
N GLY A 59 7.16 16.77 -18.21
CA GLY A 59 7.05 18.21 -18.39
C GLY A 59 8.40 18.85 -18.79
N LEU A 60 9.48 18.49 -18.10
CA LEU A 60 10.83 18.94 -18.44
C LEU A 60 11.25 18.50 -19.86
N PHE A 61 10.94 17.28 -20.24
CA PHE A 61 11.17 16.78 -21.59
C PHE A 61 10.43 17.63 -22.63
N GLY A 62 9.20 18.02 -22.34
CA GLY A 62 8.44 18.95 -23.19
C GLY A 62 9.14 20.32 -23.37
N THR A 63 9.75 20.89 -22.31
CA THR A 63 10.53 22.14 -22.45
C THR A 63 11.74 21.96 -23.34
N VAL A 64 12.45 20.86 -23.21
CA VAL A 64 13.62 20.57 -24.06
C VAL A 64 13.20 20.52 -25.53
N LEU A 65 12.12 19.83 -25.86
CA LEU A 65 11.59 19.75 -27.23
C LEU A 65 11.15 21.12 -27.77
N GLY A 66 10.46 21.92 -26.97
CA GLY A 66 10.01 23.25 -27.37
C GLY A 66 11.18 24.18 -27.63
N ILE A 67 12.24 24.13 -26.81
CA ILE A 67 13.47 24.89 -27.04
C ILE A 67 14.18 24.45 -28.33
N ILE A 68 14.31 23.13 -28.56
CA ILE A 68 14.88 22.60 -29.80
C ILE A 68 14.12 23.14 -31.04
N ASN A 69 12.78 23.04 -30.99
CA ASN A 69 11.95 23.55 -32.10
C ASN A 69 12.14 25.06 -32.33
N SER A 70 12.27 25.82 -31.24
CA SER A 70 12.53 27.29 -31.34
C SER A 70 13.85 27.59 -32.03
N PHE A 71 14.92 26.85 -31.69
CA PHE A 71 16.23 27.02 -32.34
C PHE A 71 16.23 26.49 -33.79
N GLN A 72 15.53 25.43 -34.08
CA GLN A 72 15.38 24.95 -35.48
C GLN A 72 14.68 26.01 -36.36
N SER A 73 13.67 26.72 -35.83
CA SER A 73 12.99 27.80 -36.53
C SER A 73 13.96 28.93 -36.90
N ILE A 74 14.87 29.30 -36.00
CA ILE A 74 15.93 30.29 -36.32
C ILE A 74 16.81 29.76 -37.45
N GLY A 75 17.24 28.50 -37.39
CA GLY A 75 18.12 27.89 -38.39
C GLY A 75 17.49 27.85 -39.80
N THR A 76 16.18 27.72 -39.90
CA THR A 76 15.47 27.67 -41.20
C THR A 76 15.09 29.03 -41.73
N THR A 77 14.73 29.99 -40.85
CA THR A 77 14.27 31.31 -41.27
C THR A 77 15.38 32.37 -41.31
N GLY A 78 16.52 32.11 -40.65
CA GLY A 78 17.60 33.08 -40.48
C GLY A 78 17.24 34.28 -39.58
N VAL A 79 16.03 34.31 -39.00
CA VAL A 79 15.54 35.43 -38.18
C VAL A 79 15.88 35.16 -36.72
N THR A 80 16.83 35.91 -36.17
CA THR A 80 17.33 35.82 -34.80
C THR A 80 16.61 36.75 -33.81
N SER A 81 15.37 37.15 -34.09
CA SER A 81 14.63 38.03 -33.20
C SER A 81 14.02 37.27 -32.01
N LEU A 82 13.95 37.92 -30.84
CA LEU A 82 13.28 37.37 -29.67
C LEU A 82 11.80 37.06 -29.96
N ALA A 83 11.17 37.87 -30.81
CA ALA A 83 9.78 37.67 -31.21
C ALA A 83 9.54 36.35 -31.98
N SER A 84 10.57 35.83 -32.69
CA SER A 84 10.45 34.58 -33.43
C SER A 84 10.54 33.34 -32.54
N VAL A 85 11.20 33.39 -31.39
CA VAL A 85 11.39 32.26 -30.48
C VAL A 85 10.46 32.29 -29.25
N ALA A 86 9.95 33.46 -28.88
CA ALA A 86 9.12 33.62 -27.70
C ALA A 86 7.87 32.69 -27.66
N PRO A 87 7.15 32.46 -28.77
CA PRO A 87 6.00 31.56 -28.78
C PRO A 87 6.41 30.10 -28.42
N GLY A 88 7.49 29.59 -29.03
CA GLY A 88 7.94 28.20 -28.79
C GLY A 88 8.49 28.02 -27.37
N ILE A 89 9.17 29.01 -26.79
CA ILE A 89 9.59 28.99 -25.40
C ILE A 89 8.38 29.02 -24.46
N SER A 90 7.38 29.86 -24.75
CA SER A 90 6.15 29.93 -23.96
C SER A 90 5.41 28.60 -23.97
N GLU A 91 5.26 27.96 -25.11
CA GLU A 91 4.64 26.64 -25.25
C GLU A 91 5.43 25.55 -24.49
N ALA A 92 6.76 25.63 -24.55
CA ALA A 92 7.63 24.73 -23.77
C ALA A 92 7.39 24.85 -22.25
N LEU A 93 7.28 26.07 -21.73
CA LEU A 93 6.99 26.30 -20.29
C LEU A 93 5.63 25.76 -19.87
N VAL A 94 4.62 25.84 -20.76
CA VAL A 94 3.29 25.25 -20.51
C VAL A 94 3.40 23.72 -20.31
N ALA A 95 4.25 23.04 -21.07
CA ALA A 95 4.47 21.60 -20.90
C ALA A 95 5.01 21.25 -19.50
N THR A 96 5.96 22.05 -18.97
CA THR A 96 6.45 21.85 -17.60
C THR A 96 5.35 22.14 -16.56
N ALA A 97 4.57 23.19 -16.75
CA ALA A 97 3.46 23.51 -15.87
C ALA A 97 2.42 22.38 -15.84
N ALA A 98 2.10 21.78 -16.98
CA ALA A 98 1.21 20.63 -17.07
C ALA A 98 1.76 19.38 -16.35
N GLY A 99 3.07 19.10 -16.49
CA GLY A 99 3.73 18.03 -15.76
C GLY A 99 3.64 18.20 -14.24
N LEU A 100 3.88 19.40 -13.74
CA LEU A 100 3.75 19.72 -12.30
C LEU A 100 2.29 19.68 -11.84
N LEU A 101 1.35 20.12 -12.64
CA LEU A 101 -0.09 20.08 -12.35
C LEU A 101 -0.57 18.62 -12.16
N ALA A 102 -0.03 17.68 -12.90
CA ALA A 102 -0.33 16.28 -12.73
C ALA A 102 0.41 15.64 -11.52
N ALA A 103 1.67 16.02 -11.31
CA ALA A 103 2.52 15.44 -10.26
C ALA A 103 2.07 15.80 -8.85
N ILE A 104 1.70 17.06 -8.60
CA ILE A 104 1.40 17.55 -7.25
C ILE A 104 0.17 16.85 -6.65
N PRO A 105 -1.01 16.79 -7.33
CA PRO A 105 -2.15 16.07 -6.81
C PRO A 105 -1.89 14.57 -6.63
N ALA A 106 -1.14 13.95 -7.56
CA ALA A 106 -0.79 12.54 -7.47
C ALA A 106 0.07 12.24 -6.22
N LEU A 107 1.05 13.12 -5.92
CA LEU A 107 1.87 13.02 -4.72
C LEU A 107 1.05 13.18 -3.44
N MET A 108 0.16 14.17 -3.41
CA MET A 108 -0.71 14.41 -2.26
C MET A 108 -1.64 13.20 -1.99
N ALA A 109 -2.27 12.69 -3.05
CA ALA A 109 -3.15 11.53 -2.98
C ALA A 109 -2.37 10.27 -2.54
N TYR A 110 -1.19 10.03 -3.11
CA TYR A 110 -0.32 8.93 -2.72
C TYR A 110 0.00 8.96 -1.22
N ASN A 111 0.48 10.09 -0.72
CA ASN A 111 0.86 10.24 0.69
C ASN A 111 -0.34 10.06 1.63
N TYR A 112 -1.49 10.62 1.27
CA TYR A 112 -2.72 10.50 2.03
C TYR A 112 -3.18 9.04 2.13
N PHE A 113 -3.35 8.38 0.99
CA PHE A 113 -3.86 6.99 0.98
C PHE A 113 -2.86 6.00 1.56
N ARG A 114 -1.56 6.22 1.38
CA ARG A 114 -0.51 5.42 2.02
C ARG A 114 -0.61 5.48 3.54
N ASN A 115 -0.81 6.67 4.10
CA ASN A 115 -0.99 6.83 5.53
C ASN A 115 -2.27 6.16 6.05
N GLN A 116 -3.40 6.32 5.34
CA GLN A 116 -4.65 5.66 5.68
C GLN A 116 -4.54 4.13 5.63
N SER A 117 -3.89 3.60 4.62
CA SER A 117 -3.65 2.15 4.49
C SER A 117 -2.84 1.62 5.67
N ARG A 118 -1.82 2.36 6.12
CA ARG A 118 -1.00 1.97 7.28
C ARG A 118 -1.80 2.00 8.59
N LEU A 119 -2.62 3.01 8.80
CA LEU A 119 -3.50 3.11 9.97
C LEU A 119 -4.51 1.95 10.00
N LEU A 120 -5.14 1.66 8.87
CA LEU A 120 -6.07 0.54 8.74
C LEU A 120 -5.40 -0.78 9.05
N THR A 121 -4.20 -1.02 8.51
CA THR A 121 -3.41 -2.23 8.77
C THR A 121 -3.10 -2.41 10.26
N ASN A 122 -2.71 -1.34 10.94
CA ASN A 122 -2.45 -1.38 12.38
C ASN A 122 -3.73 -1.69 13.17
N THR A 123 -4.86 -1.11 12.80
CA THR A 123 -6.17 -1.40 13.43
C THR A 123 -6.54 -2.87 13.23
N MET A 124 -6.36 -3.41 12.04
CA MET A 124 -6.62 -4.83 11.75
C MET A 124 -5.70 -5.76 12.54
N ARG A 125 -4.43 -5.41 12.70
CA ARG A 125 -3.49 -6.18 13.54
C ARG A 125 -3.89 -6.19 15.01
N ASN A 126 -4.25 -5.03 15.55
CA ASN A 126 -4.73 -4.93 16.95
C ASN A 126 -5.99 -5.76 17.17
N PHE A 127 -6.94 -5.69 16.23
CA PHE A 127 -8.14 -6.54 16.27
C PHE A 127 -7.80 -8.04 16.18
N GLY A 128 -6.86 -8.41 15.33
CA GLY A 128 -6.38 -9.79 15.20
C GLY A 128 -5.77 -10.32 16.50
N MET A 129 -4.96 -9.51 17.18
CA MET A 129 -4.39 -9.86 18.50
C MET A 129 -5.47 -10.01 19.57
N GLU A 130 -6.45 -9.09 19.61
CA GLU A 130 -7.56 -9.18 20.56
C GLU A 130 -8.40 -10.44 20.31
N LEU A 131 -8.65 -10.80 19.06
CA LEU A 131 -9.37 -12.00 18.68
C LEU A 131 -8.63 -13.28 19.15
N THR A 132 -7.31 -13.33 18.96
CA THR A 132 -6.47 -14.44 19.40
C THR A 132 -6.49 -14.58 20.93
N ASN A 133 -6.35 -13.47 21.66
CA ASN A 133 -6.40 -13.47 23.12
C ASN A 133 -7.77 -13.93 23.65
N ARG A 134 -8.87 -13.50 23.04
CA ARG A 134 -10.22 -13.95 23.41
C ARG A 134 -10.42 -15.43 23.12
N PHE A 135 -9.90 -15.91 22.00
CA PHE A 135 -9.93 -17.33 21.65
C PHE A 135 -9.21 -18.17 22.72
N GLU A 136 -7.99 -17.79 23.11
CA GLU A 136 -7.22 -18.47 24.17
C GLU A 136 -7.98 -18.47 25.50
N TRP A 137 -8.58 -17.34 25.87
CA TRP A 137 -9.35 -17.23 27.12
C TRP A 137 -10.57 -18.18 27.13
N ILE A 138 -11.34 -18.22 26.04
CA ILE A 138 -12.53 -19.08 25.92
C ILE A 138 -12.14 -20.55 25.97
N VAL A 139 -11.09 -20.95 25.28
CA VAL A 139 -10.67 -22.35 25.23
C VAL A 139 -10.07 -22.78 26.56
N ASN A 140 -9.24 -21.96 27.20
CA ASN A 140 -8.72 -22.22 28.55
C ASN A 140 -9.84 -22.28 29.60
N GLY A 141 -10.83 -21.37 29.54
CA GLY A 141 -11.97 -21.39 30.44
C GLY A 141 -12.80 -22.68 30.35
N ARG A 142 -13.02 -23.16 29.13
CA ARG A 142 -13.73 -24.46 28.92
C ARG A 142 -12.95 -25.68 29.40
N LEU A 143 -11.62 -25.66 29.20
CA LEU A 143 -10.75 -26.77 29.63
C LEU A 143 -10.60 -26.83 31.15
N LEU A 144 -10.64 -25.70 31.83
CA LEU A 144 -10.47 -25.61 33.30
C LEU A 144 -11.81 -25.72 34.06
N GLY A 145 -12.95 -25.94 33.36
CA GLY A 145 -14.27 -26.12 33.99
C GLY A 145 -14.74 -24.92 34.83
N ARG A 146 -14.29 -23.69 34.48
CA ARG A 146 -14.77 -22.46 35.10
C ARG A 146 -15.94 -21.92 34.28
N GLU A 147 -17.15 -22.41 34.62
CA GLU A 147 -18.40 -21.70 34.32
C GLU A 147 -18.55 -20.50 35.23
#